data_f1061b60c371068e0af99dbf73229210
#
_entry.id   f1061b60c371068e0af99dbf73229210
#
_cell.length_a   1.000
_cell.length_b   1.000
_cell.length_c   1.000
_cell.angle_alpha   90.00
_cell.angle_beta   90.00
_cell.angle_gamma   90.00
#
_symmetry.space_group_name_H-M   'P 1'
#
loop_
_entity.id
_entity.type
_entity.pdbx_description
1 polymer ?
#
loop_
_entity_poly.entity_id
_entity_poly.type
_entity_poly.pdbx_seq_one_letter_code
_entity_poly.pdbx_strand_id
1 'polypeptide(L)'
;MNDPITRYGEVLAHGMTKLNVVYTDDSAMVPHFLSFFEERLEEAEKKDKFMGLDLDYTANQEALAVIQLCFKRNVMVFQWARSDKHCPVLMDFLRSGIRFASVDIRNDKLKMRHNFGIVIPADYHIDIQDIFRLEH
;
A
#
# COMPACT_ATOMS: atom_id res chain seq x y z
N MET A 1 -2.35 -26.75 6.52
CA MET A 1 -2.74 -25.36 6.23
C MET A 1 -2.53 -24.53 7.48
N ASN A 2 -1.74 -23.46 7.37
CA ASN A 2 -1.48 -22.60 8.52
C ASN A 2 -2.62 -21.61 8.72
N ASP A 3 -2.93 -21.30 9.97
CA ASP A 3 -3.89 -20.25 10.28
C ASP A 3 -3.38 -18.90 9.82
N PRO A 4 -4.26 -17.98 9.37
CA PRO A 4 -3.87 -16.64 9.03
C PRO A 4 -3.22 -15.92 10.20
N ILE A 5 -2.24 -15.07 9.88
CA ILE A 5 -1.44 -14.35 10.88
C ILE A 5 -1.62 -12.85 10.72
N THR A 6 -1.84 -12.17 11.84
CA THR A 6 -1.81 -10.70 11.91
C THR A 6 -0.94 -10.30 13.08
N ARG A 7 0.02 -9.42 12.82
CA ARG A 7 0.96 -8.92 13.83
C ARG A 7 1.03 -7.40 13.80
N TYR A 8 1.15 -6.81 14.97
CA TYR A 8 1.30 -5.37 15.15
C TYR A 8 2.67 -5.07 15.72
N GLY A 9 3.29 -4.00 15.26
CA GLY A 9 4.59 -3.61 15.76
C GLY A 9 4.87 -2.14 15.55
N GLU A 10 5.95 -1.68 16.17
CA GLU A 10 6.51 -0.35 15.94
C GLU A 10 7.89 -0.51 15.35
N VAL A 11 8.19 0.29 14.34
CA VAL A 11 9.51 0.32 13.69
C VAL A 11 10.03 1.75 13.77
N LEU A 12 11.32 1.90 14.11
CA LEU A 12 12.00 3.19 14.07
C LEU A 12 12.62 3.38 12.69
N ALA A 13 12.10 4.35 11.94
CA ALA A 13 12.67 4.76 10.67
C ALA A 13 13.70 5.87 10.91
N HIS A 14 14.90 5.73 10.37
CA HIS A 14 15.98 6.71 10.51
C HIS A 14 16.33 7.05 11.97
N GLY A 15 16.04 6.15 12.90
CA GLY A 15 16.33 6.30 14.31
C GLY A 15 15.48 7.31 15.09
N MET A 16 14.55 8.00 14.42
CA MET A 16 13.79 9.09 15.05
C MET A 16 12.27 8.99 14.87
N THR A 17 11.79 8.41 13.78
CA THR A 17 10.36 8.35 13.48
C THR A 17 9.81 6.96 13.77
N LYS A 18 8.82 6.89 14.66
CA LYS A 18 8.12 5.64 14.94
C LYS A 18 7.07 5.39 13.87
N LEU A 19 7.11 4.22 13.25
CA LEU A 19 6.09 3.75 12.33
C LEU A 19 5.26 2.68 13.03
N ASN A 20 3.95 2.80 12.93
CA ASN A 20 3.03 1.76 13.37
C ASN A 20 2.79 0.83 12.19
N VAL A 21 3.21 -0.41 12.32
CA VAL A 21 3.16 -1.37 11.23
C VAL A 21 2.22 -2.51 11.61
N VAL A 22 1.28 -2.81 10.74
CA VAL A 22 0.52 -4.05 10.80
C VAL A 22 0.97 -4.94 9.65
N TYR A 23 1.26 -6.18 9.99
CA TYR A 23 1.66 -7.22 9.06
C TYR A 23 0.58 -8.29 9.08
N THR A 24 0.00 -8.62 7.93
CA THR A 24 -1.05 -9.62 7.85
C THR A 24 -1.00 -10.41 6.54
N ASP A 25 -1.34 -11.68 6.61
CA ASP A 25 -1.68 -12.50 5.45
C ASP A 25 -3.17 -12.86 5.43
N ASP A 26 -3.95 -12.27 6.36
CA ASP A 26 -5.38 -12.54 6.50
C ASP A 26 -6.20 -11.49 5.74
N SER A 27 -6.75 -11.87 4.60
CA SER A 27 -7.59 -10.97 3.80
C SER A 27 -8.83 -10.50 4.55
N ALA A 28 -9.33 -11.24 5.54
CA ALA A 28 -10.47 -10.82 6.36
C ALA A 28 -10.13 -9.66 7.30
N MET A 29 -8.85 -9.45 7.62
CA MET A 29 -8.41 -8.33 8.45
C MET A 29 -8.19 -7.04 7.66
N VAL A 30 -7.94 -7.15 6.37
CA VAL A 30 -7.64 -5.99 5.52
C VAL A 30 -8.72 -4.92 5.56
N PRO A 31 -10.04 -5.24 5.50
CA PRO A 31 -11.08 -4.21 5.59
C PRO A 31 -11.00 -3.31 6.82
N HIS A 32 -10.58 -3.83 7.96
CA HIS A 32 -10.43 -3.04 9.18
C HIS A 32 -9.37 -1.95 9.02
N PHE A 33 -8.24 -2.30 8.40
CA PHE A 33 -7.15 -1.34 8.17
C PHE A 33 -7.51 -0.34 7.08
N LEU A 34 -8.21 -0.78 6.05
CA LEU A 34 -8.68 0.12 4.98
C LEU A 34 -9.68 1.14 5.51
N SER A 35 -10.59 0.74 6.39
CA SER A 35 -11.53 1.66 7.05
C SER A 35 -10.79 2.71 7.86
N PHE A 36 -9.75 2.30 8.58
CA PHE A 36 -8.87 3.23 9.31
C PHE A 36 -8.22 4.25 8.37
N PHE A 37 -7.65 3.78 7.26
CA PHE A 37 -7.03 4.68 6.28
C PHE A 37 -8.04 5.63 5.66
N GLU A 38 -9.23 5.14 5.30
CA GLU A 38 -10.29 5.97 4.73
C GLU A 38 -10.68 7.11 5.67
N GLU A 39 -10.86 6.82 6.96
CA GLU A 39 -11.17 7.84 7.97
C GLU A 39 -10.04 8.87 8.07
N ARG A 40 -8.79 8.44 8.08
CA ARG A 40 -7.64 9.33 8.16
C ARG A 40 -7.49 10.21 6.94
N LEU A 41 -7.73 9.64 5.76
CA LEU A 41 -7.70 10.39 4.50
C LEU A 41 -8.80 11.44 4.47
N GLU A 42 -10.00 11.10 4.94
CA GLU A 42 -11.13 12.04 4.97
C GLU A 42 -10.84 13.23 5.87
N GLU A 43 -10.20 13.00 7.02
CA GLU A 43 -9.83 14.04 7.98
C GLU A 43 -8.62 14.86 7.57
N ALA A 44 -7.82 14.39 6.62
CA ALA A 44 -6.57 15.02 6.23
C ALA A 44 -6.81 16.31 5.44
N GLU A 45 -5.85 17.23 5.51
CA GLU A 45 -5.82 18.39 4.63
C GLU A 45 -5.62 17.94 3.19
N LYS A 46 -6.12 18.70 2.23
CA LYS A 46 -6.06 18.36 0.80
C LYS A 46 -4.66 17.96 0.33
N LYS A 47 -3.64 18.68 0.79
CA LYS A 47 -2.24 18.41 0.42
C LYS A 47 -1.74 17.06 0.93
N ASP A 48 -2.35 16.51 1.99
CA ASP A 48 -1.95 15.26 2.62
C ASP A 48 -2.84 14.07 2.24
N LYS A 49 -3.83 14.29 1.37
CA LYS A 49 -4.76 13.23 0.94
C LYS A 49 -4.12 12.35 -0.13
N PHE A 50 -3.18 11.54 0.28
CA PHE A 50 -2.57 10.51 -0.57
C PHE A 50 -2.08 9.34 0.28
N MET A 51 -1.93 8.19 -0.35
CA MET A 51 -1.40 6.98 0.27
C MET A 51 -0.08 6.59 -0.36
N GLY A 52 0.87 6.17 0.46
CA GLY A 52 2.05 5.47 -0.06
C GLY A 52 1.66 4.08 -0.55
N LEU A 53 2.22 3.67 -1.67
CA LEU A 53 1.98 2.36 -2.28
C LEU A 53 3.29 1.73 -2.68
N ASP A 54 3.44 0.44 -2.37
CA ASP A 54 4.56 -0.37 -2.87
C ASP A 54 4.07 -1.78 -3.15
N LEU A 55 4.41 -2.30 -4.31
CA LEU A 55 4.09 -3.66 -4.73
C LEU A 55 5.37 -4.41 -4.99
N ASP A 56 5.59 -5.49 -4.26
CA ASP A 56 6.80 -6.30 -4.38
C ASP A 56 6.47 -7.68 -4.92
N TYR A 57 7.25 -8.12 -5.90
CA TYR A 57 7.16 -9.47 -6.44
C TYR A 57 8.04 -10.43 -5.63
N THR A 58 7.78 -11.72 -5.83
CA THR A 58 8.65 -12.78 -5.31
C THR A 58 10.08 -12.62 -5.84
N ALA A 59 11.05 -13.27 -5.18
CA ALA A 59 12.47 -13.16 -5.55
C ALA A 59 12.73 -13.52 -7.01
N ASN A 60 11.95 -14.45 -7.58
CA ASN A 60 12.07 -14.85 -9.00
C ASN A 60 11.30 -13.91 -9.95
N GLN A 61 10.67 -12.84 -9.44
CA GLN A 61 9.91 -11.87 -10.22
C GLN A 61 8.71 -12.45 -10.99
N GLU A 62 8.19 -13.59 -10.57
CA GLU A 62 7.08 -14.28 -11.29
C GLU A 62 5.70 -13.91 -10.75
N ALA A 63 5.58 -13.59 -9.46
CA ALA A 63 4.29 -13.35 -8.82
C ALA A 63 4.35 -12.21 -7.83
N LEU A 64 3.20 -11.56 -7.62
CA LEU A 64 3.05 -10.55 -6.59
C LEU A 64 3.14 -11.22 -5.22
N ALA A 65 4.00 -10.71 -4.36
CA ALA A 65 4.21 -11.22 -3.01
C ALA A 65 3.58 -10.33 -1.94
N VAL A 66 3.84 -9.02 -1.99
CA VAL A 66 3.49 -8.09 -0.93
C VAL A 66 2.86 -6.83 -1.49
N ILE A 67 1.82 -6.35 -0.82
CA ILE A 67 1.20 -5.05 -1.07
C ILE A 67 1.39 -4.23 0.20
N GLN A 68 2.05 -3.07 0.07
CA GLN A 68 2.22 -2.14 1.19
C GLN A 68 1.42 -0.88 0.95
N LEU A 69 0.67 -0.47 1.97
CA LEU A 69 -0.05 0.80 1.98
C LEU A 69 0.37 1.59 3.21
N CYS A 70 0.60 2.87 3.02
CA CYS A 70 1.08 3.75 4.08
C CYS A 70 0.31 5.07 4.08
N PHE A 71 -0.14 5.49 5.25
CA PHE A 71 -0.62 6.84 5.47
C PHE A 71 0.10 7.43 6.68
N LYS A 72 0.93 8.45 6.43
CA LYS A 72 1.78 9.07 7.45
C LYS A 72 2.64 8.01 8.17
N ARG A 73 2.39 7.76 9.44
CA ARG A 73 3.18 6.81 10.24
C ARG A 73 2.56 5.42 10.34
N ASN A 74 1.46 5.19 9.64
CA ASN A 74 0.74 3.92 9.70
C ASN A 74 0.97 3.14 8.42
N VAL A 75 1.45 1.93 8.56
CA VAL A 75 1.82 1.05 7.44
C VAL A 75 1.08 -0.27 7.56
N MET A 76 0.43 -0.70 6.48
CA MET A 76 -0.09 -2.05 6.35
C MET A 76 0.78 -2.82 5.36
N VAL A 77 1.31 -3.94 5.80
CA VAL A 77 2.07 -4.89 4.96
C VAL A 77 1.19 -6.12 4.76
N PHE A 78 0.60 -6.24 3.58
CA PHE A 78 -0.27 -7.37 3.27
C PHE A 78 0.49 -8.40 2.45
N GLN A 79 0.65 -9.59 3.03
CA GLN A 79 1.35 -10.72 2.42
C GLN A 79 0.43 -11.44 1.44
N TRP A 80 0.24 -10.84 0.28
CA TRP A 80 -0.66 -11.33 -0.77
C TRP A 80 -0.37 -12.78 -1.15
N ALA A 81 0.90 -13.13 -1.34
CA ALA A 81 1.29 -14.48 -1.76
C ALA A 81 0.93 -15.56 -0.74
N ARG A 82 0.83 -15.20 0.54
CA ARG A 82 0.45 -16.11 1.64
C ARG A 82 -1.03 -16.09 1.95
N SER A 83 -1.76 -15.14 1.40
CA SER A 83 -3.19 -14.99 1.61
C SER A 83 -3.97 -15.94 0.68
N ASP A 84 -5.29 -15.91 0.80
CA ASP A 84 -6.18 -16.60 -0.13
C ASP A 84 -6.24 -15.92 -1.50
N LYS A 85 -5.54 -14.81 -1.68
CA LYS A 85 -5.49 -14.01 -2.93
C LYS A 85 -6.88 -13.55 -3.36
N HIS A 86 -7.74 -13.27 -2.38
CA HIS A 86 -9.10 -12.80 -2.62
C HIS A 86 -9.43 -11.70 -1.62
N CYS A 87 -9.43 -10.46 -2.08
CA CYS A 87 -9.72 -9.31 -1.23
C CYS A 87 -10.43 -8.21 -2.03
N PRO A 88 -11.73 -8.39 -2.34
CA PRO A 88 -12.49 -7.43 -3.14
C PRO A 88 -12.47 -6.01 -2.56
N VAL A 89 -12.51 -5.88 -1.23
CA VAL A 89 -12.49 -4.57 -0.56
C VAL A 89 -11.19 -3.83 -0.85
N LEU A 90 -10.06 -4.54 -0.88
CA LEU A 90 -8.79 -3.93 -1.26
C LEU A 90 -8.81 -3.46 -2.72
N MET A 91 -9.36 -4.27 -3.61
CA MET A 91 -9.47 -3.89 -5.03
C MET A 91 -10.33 -2.64 -5.20
N ASP A 92 -11.44 -2.55 -4.49
CA ASP A 92 -12.31 -1.37 -4.51
C ASP A 92 -11.58 -0.14 -3.96
N PHE A 93 -10.83 -0.30 -2.88
CA PHE A 93 -10.01 0.76 -2.30
C PHE A 93 -8.99 1.29 -3.32
N LEU A 94 -8.30 0.40 -4.00
CA LEU A 94 -7.29 0.77 -5.00
C LEU A 94 -7.89 1.47 -6.22
N ARG A 95 -9.20 1.25 -6.50
CA ARG A 95 -9.93 1.89 -7.59
C ARG A 95 -10.69 3.15 -7.18
N SER A 96 -10.66 3.51 -5.91
CA SER A 96 -11.57 4.52 -5.36
C SER A 96 -11.21 5.97 -5.69
N GLY A 97 -10.18 6.21 -6.47
CA GLY A 97 -9.76 7.56 -6.82
C GLY A 97 -8.82 8.19 -5.80
N ILE A 98 -8.27 7.39 -4.89
CA ILE A 98 -7.24 7.82 -3.96
C ILE A 98 -5.96 8.10 -4.76
N ARG A 99 -5.28 9.19 -4.41
CA ARG A 99 -3.96 9.49 -4.98
C ARG A 99 -2.92 8.61 -4.31
N PHE A 100 -2.05 8.00 -5.10
CA PHE A 100 -0.98 7.15 -4.60
C PHE A 100 0.39 7.76 -4.87
N ALA A 101 1.27 7.66 -3.88
CA ALA A 101 2.67 8.04 -4.00
C ALA A 101 3.53 6.78 -3.90
N SER A 102 4.53 6.67 -4.76
CA SER A 102 5.41 5.51 -4.80
C SER A 102 6.82 5.95 -5.19
N VAL A 103 7.82 5.17 -4.76
CA VAL A 103 9.22 5.37 -5.19
C VAL A 103 9.40 5.00 -6.66
N ASP A 104 8.65 4.01 -7.14
CA ASP A 104 8.71 3.57 -8.54
C ASP A 104 7.27 3.36 -9.05
N ILE A 105 6.56 4.48 -9.23
CA ILE A 105 5.14 4.43 -9.56
C ILE A 105 4.86 3.76 -10.92
N ARG A 106 5.74 3.91 -11.89
CA ARG A 106 5.57 3.29 -13.20
C ARG A 106 5.51 1.78 -13.09
N ASN A 107 6.45 1.21 -12.32
CA ASN A 107 6.54 -0.22 -12.11
C ASN A 107 5.36 -0.72 -11.29
N ASP A 108 4.98 0.00 -10.23
CA ASP A 108 3.82 -0.35 -9.41
C ASP A 108 2.53 -0.30 -10.22
N LYS A 109 2.36 0.67 -11.10
CA LYS A 109 1.20 0.74 -12.00
C LYS A 109 1.12 -0.46 -12.94
N LEU A 110 2.26 -0.89 -13.50
CA LEU A 110 2.31 -2.08 -14.34
C LEU A 110 1.93 -3.33 -13.55
N LYS A 111 2.43 -3.46 -12.33
CA LYS A 111 2.08 -4.58 -11.44
C LYS A 111 0.59 -4.60 -11.10
N MET A 112 0.01 -3.44 -10.83
CA MET A 112 -1.43 -3.29 -10.56
C MET A 112 -2.27 -3.73 -11.75
N ARG A 113 -1.90 -3.27 -12.94
CA ARG A 113 -2.61 -3.62 -14.16
C ARG A 113 -2.48 -5.11 -14.46
N HIS A 114 -1.27 -5.64 -14.34
CA HIS A 114 -0.99 -7.05 -14.66
C HIS A 114 -1.71 -8.00 -13.70
N ASN A 115 -1.68 -7.71 -12.40
CA ASN A 115 -2.23 -8.62 -11.39
C ASN A 115 -3.72 -8.44 -11.16
N PHE A 116 -4.23 -7.23 -11.28
CA PHE A 116 -5.60 -6.89 -10.87
C PHE A 116 -6.44 -6.23 -11.97
N GLY A 117 -5.84 -5.92 -13.11
CA GLY A 117 -6.54 -5.16 -14.14
C GLY A 117 -6.88 -3.73 -13.73
N ILE A 118 -6.23 -3.21 -12.69
CA ILE A 118 -6.48 -1.87 -12.18
C ILE A 118 -5.57 -0.88 -12.90
N VAL A 119 -6.17 0.20 -13.44
CA VAL A 119 -5.45 1.29 -14.08
C VAL A 119 -5.56 2.53 -13.19
N ILE A 120 -4.41 3.03 -12.73
CA ILE A 120 -4.34 4.27 -11.96
C ILE A 120 -4.11 5.42 -12.93
N PRO A 121 -5.06 6.38 -13.04
CA PRO A 121 -4.86 7.54 -13.93
C PRO A 121 -3.63 8.35 -13.54
N ALA A 122 -3.01 9.00 -14.52
CA ALA A 122 -1.80 9.78 -14.32
C ALA A 122 -1.97 10.89 -13.28
N ASP A 123 -3.18 11.46 -13.18
CA ASP A 123 -3.48 12.54 -12.23
C ASP A 123 -3.57 12.06 -10.78
N TYR A 124 -3.65 10.76 -10.55
CA TYR A 124 -3.80 10.15 -9.24
C TYR A 124 -2.55 9.42 -8.74
N HIS A 125 -1.39 9.71 -9.33
CA HIS A 125 -0.15 9.16 -8.81
C HIS A 125 0.94 10.24 -8.68
N ILE A 126 1.84 10.00 -7.73
CA ILE A 126 3.00 10.84 -7.48
C ILE A 126 4.22 9.93 -7.43
N ASP A 127 5.24 10.23 -8.23
CA ASP A 127 6.52 9.53 -8.11
C ASP A 127 7.40 10.28 -7.12
N ILE A 128 7.73 9.61 -6.02
CA ILE A 128 8.55 10.19 -4.95
C ILE A 128 9.94 10.57 -5.47
N GLN A 129 10.47 9.82 -6.43
CA GLN A 129 11.76 10.15 -7.06
C GLN A 129 11.72 11.50 -7.75
N ASP A 130 10.61 11.85 -8.39
CA ASP A 130 10.46 13.15 -9.03
C ASP A 130 10.47 14.29 -8.01
N ILE A 131 9.88 14.09 -6.84
CA ILE A 131 9.91 15.07 -5.75
C ILE A 131 11.36 15.30 -5.29
N PHE A 132 12.13 14.25 -5.09
CA PHE A 132 13.54 14.37 -4.69
C PHE A 132 14.39 15.05 -5.75
N ARG A 133 14.13 14.81 -7.02
CA ARG A 133 14.84 15.50 -8.10
C ARG A 133 14.60 17.00 -8.12
N LEU A 134 13.39 17.43 -7.77
CA LEU A 134 13.03 18.85 -7.72
C LEU A 134 13.72 19.58 -6.55
N GLU A 135 14.04 18.88 -5.47
CA GLU A 135 14.69 19.45 -4.30
C GLU A 135 16.22 19.50 -4.42
N HIS A 136 16.77 18.78 -5.36
CA HIS A 136 18.22 18.69 -5.60
C HIS A 136 18.57 19.40 -6.91
#